data_03f1fdba3524253eb3e0cfd7a245b5b6
#
_entry.id   03f1fdba3524253eb3e0cfd7a245b5b6
#
_cell.length_a   1.000
_cell.length_b   1.000
_cell.length_c   1.000
_cell.angle_alpha   90.00
_cell.angle_beta   90.00
_cell.angle_gamma   90.00
#
_symmetry.space_group_name_H-M   'P 1'
#
loop_
_entity.id
_entity.type
_entity.pdbx_description
1 polymer ?
#
loop_
_entity_poly.entity_id
_entity_poly.type
_entity_poly.pdbx_seq_one_letter_code
_entity_poly.pdbx_strand_id
1 'polypeptide(L)'
;MTPEKFIIAKASEAIQALYSVEVPEAQLQVQVTRKEFEGDYTLVVFPLLKVSRTTPENTGNAIGEWLKANVPEVAAYNTVKGFLNISLSEVYWNNVFAGIAAAEDFGQLEPTGKTIMVEYSSPNTNKPLHLGHIRNNLLGWSVAKLLEVCGHNVMKVNLVNDRGIHICKSMYAWKVLGNGETPQSSGKKGDHLVGDYYVAFNNLYKKEVDELTAGGMSKEDAEKNAPSLKAAQEMLFKWENGDAEVVELWKTMNGWVYEGFDKTYSDLGISFDRTYYESQTYLFGKALVQKGLEAGIFEKQEDGSVWCDLTADGLDRKLLLRGDGTSVYMTQDLGTAEQRFAEYSLDEHIYVVGNEQNYHFQVLKLILGKLGFDWADSIYHLSYGMVELPEGKMKSREGTVVDADDLIAAMYNTAKETSLELGKIDNLSEEEQDALFKMISLGALKYFILKVDPKKTMLFDPKESIDFNGNTGPFIQYTHARIKSILRKADERGLSHDASAVKADSALSAKEVRIIKILNTFPAKVAEAGAAHSPAVIANYAYELAKEFNQYYHDTPILREENTALLEYRLVLVDTIAKVLTKAMSILGITLPERM
;
A
#
# COMPACT_ATOMS: atom_id res chain seq x y z
N MET A 1 -8.40 3.12 -26.11
CA MET A 1 -7.25 3.83 -26.74
C MET A 1 -7.03 5.12 -25.96
N THR A 2 -5.79 5.43 -25.53
CA THR A 2 -5.54 6.70 -24.82
C THR A 2 -5.67 7.91 -25.78
N PRO A 3 -5.97 9.12 -25.26
CA PRO A 3 -6.04 10.31 -26.10
C PRO A 3 -4.77 10.58 -26.91
N GLU A 4 -3.60 10.30 -26.34
CA GLU A 4 -2.32 10.46 -27.02
C GLU A 4 -2.21 9.51 -28.22
N LYS A 5 -2.57 8.24 -28.05
CA LYS A 5 -2.56 7.25 -29.15
C LYS A 5 -3.57 7.61 -30.22
N PHE A 6 -4.74 8.10 -29.82
CA PHE A 6 -5.75 8.60 -30.77
C PHE A 6 -5.20 9.75 -31.62
N ILE A 7 -4.59 10.76 -30.98
CA ILE A 7 -4.02 11.92 -31.70
C ILE A 7 -2.84 11.48 -32.58
N ILE A 8 -1.98 10.58 -32.12
CA ILE A 8 -0.87 10.02 -32.92
C ILE A 8 -1.42 9.35 -34.18
N ALA A 9 -2.42 8.49 -34.05
CA ALA A 9 -3.01 7.82 -35.20
C ALA A 9 -3.62 8.83 -36.20
N LYS A 10 -4.39 9.81 -35.71
CA LYS A 10 -5.01 10.84 -36.58
C LYS A 10 -3.99 11.81 -37.17
N ALA A 11 -2.93 12.13 -36.46
CA ALA A 11 -1.82 12.92 -37.00
C ALA A 11 -1.07 12.16 -38.11
N SER A 12 -0.87 10.84 -37.95
CA SER A 12 -0.28 10.00 -39.01
C SER A 12 -1.12 9.99 -40.28
N GLU A 13 -2.47 9.85 -40.15
CA GLU A 13 -3.42 9.98 -41.29
C GLU A 13 -3.29 11.36 -41.96
N ALA A 14 -3.24 12.44 -41.18
CA ALA A 14 -3.09 13.80 -41.70
C ALA A 14 -1.76 13.98 -42.47
N ILE A 15 -0.64 13.48 -41.92
CA ILE A 15 0.68 13.57 -42.54
C ILE A 15 0.71 12.80 -43.86
N GLN A 16 0.17 11.59 -43.87
CA GLN A 16 0.03 10.80 -45.09
C GLN A 16 -0.79 11.51 -46.17
N ALA A 17 -1.93 12.13 -45.81
CA ALA A 17 -2.79 12.85 -46.73
C ALA A 17 -2.14 14.13 -47.28
N LEU A 18 -1.44 14.89 -46.42
CA LEU A 18 -0.86 16.18 -46.80
C LEU A 18 0.47 16.06 -47.55
N TYR A 19 1.30 15.07 -47.19
CA TYR A 19 2.68 14.98 -47.64
C TYR A 19 3.02 13.69 -48.39
N SER A 20 2.08 12.74 -48.47
CA SER A 20 2.28 11.41 -49.08
C SER A 20 3.47 10.62 -48.49
N VAL A 21 3.70 10.80 -47.20
CA VAL A 21 4.79 10.17 -46.45
C VAL A 21 4.23 9.48 -45.21
N GLU A 22 4.61 8.23 -45.01
CA GLU A 22 4.32 7.49 -43.80
C GLU A 22 5.38 7.82 -42.74
N VAL A 23 4.96 8.27 -41.57
CA VAL A 23 5.84 8.59 -40.44
C VAL A 23 5.59 7.57 -39.33
N PRO A 24 6.64 6.89 -38.83
CA PRO A 24 6.50 5.96 -37.72
C PRO A 24 5.91 6.66 -36.48
N GLU A 25 4.95 6.02 -35.80
CA GLU A 25 4.31 6.57 -34.58
C GLU A 25 5.31 6.99 -33.53
N ALA A 26 6.44 6.27 -33.39
CA ALA A 26 7.51 6.60 -32.44
C ALA A 26 8.15 7.98 -32.66
N GLN A 27 7.96 8.60 -33.83
CA GLN A 27 8.44 9.96 -34.12
C GLN A 27 7.40 11.04 -33.80
N LEU A 28 6.14 10.64 -33.50
CA LEU A 28 5.05 11.53 -33.17
C LEU A 28 4.96 11.66 -31.63
N GLN A 29 5.44 12.80 -31.13
CA GLN A 29 5.41 13.08 -29.70
C GLN A 29 4.16 13.87 -29.35
N VAL A 30 3.28 13.28 -28.56
CA VAL A 30 2.07 13.89 -28.01
C VAL A 30 2.16 13.94 -26.50
N GLN A 31 1.81 15.08 -25.91
CA GLN A 31 1.78 15.31 -24.46
C GLN A 31 0.58 16.17 -24.08
N VAL A 32 0.22 16.19 -22.80
CA VAL A 32 -0.84 17.07 -22.28
C VAL A 32 -0.43 18.52 -22.52
N THR A 33 -1.36 19.34 -23.02
CA THR A 33 -1.11 20.77 -23.26
C THR A 33 -0.83 21.47 -21.92
N ARG A 34 0.16 22.38 -21.92
CA ARG A 34 0.49 23.19 -20.74
C ARG A 34 -0.66 24.14 -20.43
N LYS A 35 -0.88 24.41 -19.14
CA LYS A 35 -2.00 25.24 -18.64
C LYS A 35 -2.09 26.65 -19.21
N GLU A 36 -0.97 27.18 -19.72
CA GLU A 36 -0.88 28.53 -20.30
C GLU A 36 -1.42 28.59 -21.73
N PHE A 37 -1.71 27.44 -22.36
CA PHE A 37 -2.19 27.34 -23.74
C PHE A 37 -3.56 26.66 -23.79
N GLU A 38 -4.35 27.08 -24.76
CA GLU A 38 -5.61 26.42 -25.09
C GLU A 38 -5.35 25.08 -25.80
N GLY A 39 -6.10 24.05 -25.44
CA GLY A 39 -6.00 22.70 -25.98
C GLY A 39 -5.91 21.63 -24.90
N ASP A 40 -6.19 20.40 -25.29
CA ASP A 40 -6.10 19.23 -24.40
C ASP A 40 -4.74 18.55 -24.51
N TYR A 41 -4.27 18.38 -25.75
CA TYR A 41 -3.01 17.69 -26.06
C TYR A 41 -2.20 18.47 -27.10
N THR A 42 -0.90 18.34 -26.99
CA THR A 42 0.07 19.02 -27.87
C THR A 42 0.86 17.99 -28.67
N LEU A 43 0.80 18.09 -30.00
CA LEU A 43 1.70 17.39 -30.92
C LEU A 43 2.93 18.26 -31.17
N VAL A 44 4.12 17.71 -30.97
CA VAL A 44 5.41 18.37 -31.26
C VAL A 44 5.71 18.23 -32.75
N VAL A 45 5.70 19.34 -33.50
CA VAL A 45 5.85 19.28 -34.97
C VAL A 45 7.30 19.33 -35.47
N PHE A 46 8.29 19.63 -34.60
CA PHE A 46 9.70 19.76 -35.03
C PHE A 46 10.26 18.53 -35.76
N PRO A 47 9.99 17.28 -35.36
CA PRO A 47 10.43 16.09 -36.09
C PRO A 47 9.88 16.02 -37.53
N LEU A 48 8.75 16.67 -37.79
CA LEU A 48 8.01 16.63 -39.06
C LEU A 48 8.51 17.65 -40.10
N LEU A 49 9.38 18.57 -39.72
CA LEU A 49 9.88 19.63 -40.64
C LEU A 49 10.64 19.08 -41.84
N LYS A 50 11.28 17.91 -41.70
CA LYS A 50 11.94 17.23 -42.82
C LYS A 50 10.94 16.72 -43.86
N VAL A 51 9.75 16.40 -43.43
CA VAL A 51 8.64 15.89 -44.27
C VAL A 51 7.88 17.08 -44.89
N SER A 52 7.47 18.04 -44.08
CA SER A 52 6.67 19.20 -44.50
C SER A 52 7.47 20.22 -45.35
N ARG A 53 8.80 20.30 -45.12
CA ARG A 53 9.70 21.25 -45.77
C ARG A 53 9.28 22.72 -45.65
N THR A 54 8.62 23.06 -44.52
CA THR A 54 8.13 24.42 -44.24
C THR A 54 8.41 24.79 -42.78
N THR A 55 7.92 25.95 -42.34
CA THR A 55 8.12 26.41 -40.96
C THR A 55 7.32 25.54 -39.95
N PRO A 56 7.75 25.51 -38.68
CA PRO A 56 7.01 24.79 -37.64
C PRO A 56 5.53 25.22 -37.54
N GLU A 57 5.28 26.51 -37.64
CA GLU A 57 3.91 27.08 -37.58
C GLU A 57 3.06 26.65 -38.78
N ASN A 58 3.60 26.71 -39.98
CA ASN A 58 2.89 26.28 -41.19
C ASN A 58 2.65 24.76 -41.15
N THR A 59 3.60 23.96 -40.65
CA THR A 59 3.43 22.52 -40.49
C THR A 59 2.31 22.22 -39.50
N GLY A 60 2.33 22.86 -38.33
CA GLY A 60 1.29 22.67 -37.31
C GLY A 60 -0.07 23.10 -37.81
N ASN A 61 -0.18 24.27 -38.47
CA ASN A 61 -1.43 24.76 -39.00
C ASN A 61 -1.99 23.84 -40.10
N ALA A 62 -1.18 23.33 -41.03
CA ALA A 62 -1.64 22.42 -42.06
C ALA A 62 -2.19 21.11 -41.48
N ILE A 63 -1.48 20.52 -40.51
CA ILE A 63 -1.96 19.31 -39.82
C ILE A 63 -3.22 19.61 -39.00
N GLY A 64 -3.23 20.70 -38.24
CA GLY A 64 -4.37 21.11 -37.42
C GLY A 64 -5.63 21.38 -38.24
N GLU A 65 -5.50 22.06 -39.40
CA GLU A 65 -6.62 22.32 -40.33
C GLU A 65 -7.16 21.01 -40.91
N TRP A 66 -6.29 20.09 -41.34
CA TRP A 66 -6.70 18.79 -41.84
C TRP A 66 -7.44 17.98 -40.76
N LEU A 67 -6.89 17.95 -39.53
CA LEU A 67 -7.51 17.25 -38.40
C LEU A 67 -8.91 17.81 -38.12
N LYS A 68 -9.06 19.15 -38.02
CA LYS A 68 -10.33 19.81 -37.77
C LYS A 68 -11.36 19.54 -38.86
N ALA A 69 -10.92 19.46 -40.12
CA ALA A 69 -11.82 19.24 -41.26
C ALA A 69 -12.25 17.78 -41.44
N ASN A 70 -11.42 16.82 -41.05
CA ASN A 70 -11.62 15.40 -41.37
C ASN A 70 -11.86 14.50 -40.15
N VAL A 71 -11.65 14.99 -38.90
CA VAL A 71 -11.77 14.21 -37.67
C VAL A 71 -12.82 14.89 -36.77
N PRO A 72 -14.07 14.38 -36.71
CA PRO A 72 -15.14 14.96 -35.90
C PRO A 72 -14.81 15.10 -34.41
N GLU A 73 -13.88 14.26 -33.93
CA GLU A 73 -13.38 14.26 -32.56
C GLU A 73 -12.43 15.43 -32.25
N VAL A 74 -12.03 16.23 -33.25
CA VAL A 74 -11.21 17.44 -33.08
C VAL A 74 -12.06 18.69 -33.22
N ALA A 75 -12.23 19.43 -32.12
CA ALA A 75 -13.04 20.67 -32.11
C ALA A 75 -12.26 21.88 -32.61
N ALA A 76 -11.03 22.03 -32.15
CA ALA A 76 -10.19 23.18 -32.45
C ALA A 76 -8.70 22.84 -32.37
N TYR A 77 -7.89 23.71 -32.93
CA TYR A 77 -6.45 23.66 -32.80
C TYR A 77 -5.84 25.07 -32.70
N ASN A 78 -4.68 25.16 -32.11
CA ASN A 78 -3.82 26.35 -32.26
C ASN A 78 -2.35 25.91 -32.31
N THR A 79 -1.53 26.62 -33.09
CA THR A 79 -0.11 26.34 -33.22
C THR A 79 0.70 27.48 -32.63
N VAL A 80 1.53 27.18 -31.65
CA VAL A 80 2.39 28.15 -30.97
C VAL A 80 3.83 27.65 -30.99
N LYS A 81 4.69 28.36 -31.73
CA LYS A 81 6.14 28.05 -31.77
C LYS A 81 6.49 26.59 -32.05
N GLY A 82 5.78 25.96 -33.00
CA GLY A 82 6.02 24.56 -33.36
C GLY A 82 5.39 23.52 -32.44
N PHE A 83 4.44 23.94 -31.61
CA PHE A 83 3.59 23.08 -30.78
C PHE A 83 2.15 23.19 -31.28
N LEU A 84 1.64 22.11 -31.85
CA LEU A 84 0.25 22.03 -32.29
C LEU A 84 -0.61 21.56 -31.11
N ASN A 85 -1.34 22.49 -30.50
CA ASN A 85 -2.27 22.21 -29.41
C ASN A 85 -3.63 21.86 -30.02
N ILE A 86 -4.20 20.74 -29.62
CA ILE A 86 -5.44 20.16 -30.15
C ILE A 86 -6.48 20.12 -29.03
N SER A 87 -7.66 20.66 -29.29
CA SER A 87 -8.83 20.54 -28.43
C SER A 87 -9.74 19.44 -28.97
N LEU A 88 -10.02 18.45 -28.11
CA LEU A 88 -10.92 17.35 -28.45
C LEU A 88 -12.40 17.77 -28.27
N SER A 89 -13.27 17.27 -29.13
CA SER A 89 -14.68 17.64 -29.17
C SER A 89 -15.50 16.90 -28.10
N GLU A 90 -16.73 17.33 -27.89
CA GLU A 90 -17.71 16.62 -27.07
C GLU A 90 -17.96 15.21 -27.59
N VAL A 91 -17.94 14.99 -28.90
CA VAL A 91 -18.06 13.65 -29.53
C VAL A 91 -16.96 12.71 -29.02
N TYR A 92 -15.71 13.18 -28.98
CA TYR A 92 -14.60 12.39 -28.44
C TYR A 92 -14.85 12.02 -26.97
N TRP A 93 -15.17 13.02 -26.14
CA TRP A 93 -15.32 12.80 -24.70
C TRP A 93 -16.55 11.95 -24.37
N ASN A 94 -17.64 12.07 -25.12
CA ASN A 94 -18.80 11.19 -25.00
C ASN A 94 -18.47 9.74 -25.37
N ASN A 95 -17.73 9.50 -26.45
CA ASN A 95 -17.29 8.16 -26.83
C ASN A 95 -16.35 7.54 -25.76
N VAL A 96 -15.43 8.32 -25.20
CA VAL A 96 -14.58 7.90 -24.07
C VAL A 96 -15.44 7.55 -22.87
N PHE A 97 -16.36 8.42 -22.49
CA PHE A 97 -17.23 8.21 -21.34
C PHE A 97 -18.16 7.00 -21.51
N ALA A 98 -18.74 6.81 -22.68
CA ALA A 98 -19.56 5.63 -22.98
C ALA A 98 -18.77 4.33 -22.76
N GLY A 99 -17.50 4.30 -23.18
CA GLY A 99 -16.61 3.17 -22.94
C GLY A 99 -16.32 2.92 -21.46
N ILE A 100 -16.10 3.99 -20.69
CA ILE A 100 -15.87 3.91 -19.23
C ILE A 100 -17.14 3.40 -18.52
N ALA A 101 -18.30 3.99 -18.83
CA ALA A 101 -19.58 3.67 -18.19
C ALA A 101 -20.04 2.23 -18.47
N ALA A 102 -19.70 1.68 -19.65
CA ALA A 102 -20.05 0.32 -20.05
C ALA A 102 -19.05 -0.75 -19.54
N ALA A 103 -17.89 -0.36 -19.04
CA ALA A 103 -16.89 -1.30 -18.56
C ALA A 103 -17.32 -1.92 -17.22
N GLU A 104 -17.27 -3.26 -17.13
CA GLU A 104 -17.62 -3.99 -15.90
C GLU A 104 -16.60 -3.75 -14.79
N ASP A 105 -15.31 -3.71 -15.10
CA ASP A 105 -14.23 -3.52 -14.14
C ASP A 105 -13.21 -2.49 -14.65
N PHE A 106 -13.67 -1.23 -14.75
CA PHE A 106 -12.83 -0.14 -15.22
C PHE A 106 -11.67 0.13 -14.28
N GLY A 107 -10.45 0.12 -14.82
CA GLY A 107 -9.21 0.30 -14.08
C GLY A 107 -8.45 -1.00 -13.80
N GLN A 108 -9.06 -2.17 -14.01
CA GLN A 108 -8.34 -3.45 -14.01
C GLN A 108 -7.43 -3.52 -15.24
N LEU A 109 -6.15 -3.83 -15.03
CA LEU A 109 -5.20 -4.00 -16.13
C LEU A 109 -5.15 -5.46 -16.59
N GLU A 110 -4.67 -5.66 -17.81
CA GLU A 110 -4.55 -7.00 -18.43
C GLU A 110 -3.61 -7.92 -17.62
N PRO A 111 -3.91 -9.21 -17.53
CA PRO A 111 -3.07 -10.17 -16.84
C PRO A 111 -1.64 -10.20 -17.41
N THR A 112 -0.65 -10.10 -16.53
CA THR A 112 0.77 -10.09 -16.90
C THR A 112 1.40 -11.48 -16.89
N GLY A 113 0.77 -12.45 -16.21
CA GLY A 113 1.32 -13.77 -15.94
C GLY A 113 2.43 -13.81 -14.88
N LYS A 114 2.86 -12.68 -14.36
CA LYS A 114 3.89 -12.61 -13.31
C LYS A 114 3.34 -12.98 -11.94
N THR A 115 4.17 -13.65 -11.14
CA THR A 115 3.89 -14.00 -9.75
C THR A 115 4.75 -13.16 -8.82
N ILE A 116 4.12 -12.36 -7.98
CA ILE A 116 4.77 -11.44 -7.04
C ILE A 116 4.41 -11.84 -5.60
N MET A 117 5.41 -11.98 -4.75
CA MET A 117 5.22 -12.18 -3.31
C MET A 117 5.38 -10.85 -2.57
N VAL A 118 4.44 -10.54 -1.67
CA VAL A 118 4.51 -9.36 -0.81
C VAL A 118 4.52 -9.82 0.63
N GLU A 119 5.65 -9.60 1.31
CA GLU A 119 5.81 -9.90 2.73
C GLU A 119 5.64 -8.66 3.58
N TYR A 120 4.75 -8.73 4.56
CA TYR A 120 4.48 -7.64 5.50
C TYR A 120 4.04 -8.16 6.87
N SER A 121 3.93 -7.27 7.85
CA SER A 121 3.69 -7.48 9.27
C SER A 121 4.93 -7.92 10.04
N SER A 122 5.38 -9.14 9.91
CA SER A 122 6.56 -9.73 10.55
C SER A 122 6.70 -9.41 12.05
N PRO A 123 5.66 -9.68 12.87
CA PRO A 123 5.63 -9.32 14.28
C PRO A 123 6.43 -10.28 15.15
N ASN A 124 6.86 -9.79 16.32
CA ASN A 124 7.44 -10.62 17.37
C ASN A 124 6.37 -11.04 18.37
N THR A 125 6.33 -12.30 18.78
CA THR A 125 5.29 -12.85 19.66
C THR A 125 5.45 -12.52 21.15
N ASN A 126 6.33 -11.58 21.50
CA ASN A 126 6.53 -11.13 22.88
C ASN A 126 5.77 -9.84 23.24
N LYS A 127 5.00 -9.29 22.32
CA LYS A 127 4.27 -8.01 22.50
C LYS A 127 3.14 -7.88 21.49
N PRO A 128 2.09 -7.08 21.80
CA PRO A 128 1.03 -6.79 20.84
C PRO A 128 1.51 -5.95 19.65
N LEU A 129 0.68 -5.88 18.61
CA LEU A 129 0.89 -5.00 17.47
C LEU A 129 0.78 -3.53 17.90
N HIS A 130 1.45 -2.63 17.19
CA HIS A 130 1.47 -1.19 17.48
C HIS A 130 1.33 -0.36 16.21
N LEU A 131 1.23 0.96 16.32
CA LEU A 131 1.06 1.88 15.19
C LEU A 131 2.07 1.65 14.04
N GLY A 132 3.32 1.30 14.35
CA GLY A 132 4.31 0.94 13.32
C GLY A 132 3.91 -0.30 12.52
N HIS A 133 3.32 -1.32 13.20
CA HIS A 133 2.77 -2.50 12.51
C HIS A 133 1.52 -2.14 11.71
N ILE A 134 0.66 -1.24 12.19
CA ILE A 134 -0.50 -0.77 11.40
C ILE A 134 -0.03 -0.18 10.08
N ARG A 135 0.98 0.72 10.08
CA ARG A 135 1.52 1.29 8.84
C ARG A 135 2.08 0.21 7.91
N ASN A 136 2.88 -0.70 8.45
CA ASN A 136 3.44 -1.82 7.69
C ASN A 136 2.34 -2.67 7.03
N ASN A 137 1.35 -3.08 7.83
CA ASN A 137 0.24 -3.92 7.40
C ASN A 137 -0.61 -3.27 6.33
N LEU A 138 -1.00 -2.01 6.53
CA LEU A 138 -1.82 -1.27 5.59
C LEU A 138 -1.09 -1.04 4.27
N LEU A 139 0.21 -0.70 4.34
CA LEU A 139 1.04 -0.49 3.16
C LEU A 139 1.22 -1.80 2.38
N GLY A 140 1.62 -2.89 3.04
CA GLY A 140 1.84 -4.19 2.42
C GLY A 140 0.58 -4.74 1.76
N TRP A 141 -0.54 -4.70 2.48
CA TRP A 141 -1.83 -5.16 1.98
C TRP A 141 -2.31 -4.33 0.77
N SER A 142 -2.21 -2.99 0.85
CA SER A 142 -2.62 -2.11 -0.24
C SER A 142 -1.74 -2.25 -1.48
N VAL A 143 -0.42 -2.42 -1.32
CA VAL A 143 0.49 -2.71 -2.44
C VAL A 143 0.14 -4.06 -3.07
N ALA A 144 -0.15 -5.10 -2.28
CA ALA A 144 -0.60 -6.38 -2.82
C ALA A 144 -1.88 -6.23 -3.65
N LYS A 145 -2.89 -5.52 -3.12
CA LYS A 145 -4.14 -5.24 -3.85
C LYS A 145 -3.92 -4.42 -5.12
N LEU A 146 -3.05 -3.44 -5.06
CA LEU A 146 -2.68 -2.63 -6.22
C LEU A 146 -2.05 -3.48 -7.33
N LEU A 147 -1.14 -4.38 -6.98
CA LEU A 147 -0.49 -5.28 -7.93
C LEU A 147 -1.48 -6.31 -8.51
N GLU A 148 -2.46 -6.79 -7.74
CA GLU A 148 -3.58 -7.60 -8.26
C GLU A 148 -4.36 -6.83 -9.34
N VAL A 149 -4.66 -5.55 -9.11
CA VAL A 149 -5.33 -4.67 -10.10
C VAL A 149 -4.42 -4.38 -11.28
N CYS A 150 -3.10 -4.40 -11.12
CA CYS A 150 -2.14 -4.33 -12.22
C CYS A 150 -2.03 -5.62 -13.04
N GLY A 151 -2.81 -6.66 -12.73
CA GLY A 151 -2.86 -7.91 -13.49
C GLY A 151 -1.80 -8.93 -13.09
N HIS A 152 -1.16 -8.79 -11.92
CA HIS A 152 -0.20 -9.77 -11.41
C HIS A 152 -0.89 -10.83 -10.53
N ASN A 153 -0.33 -12.04 -10.49
CA ASN A 153 -0.65 -13.03 -9.46
C ASN A 153 0.09 -12.64 -8.19
N VAL A 154 -0.63 -12.29 -7.12
CA VAL A 154 -0.01 -11.79 -5.89
C VAL A 154 -0.21 -12.78 -4.76
N MET A 155 0.87 -13.04 -4.04
CA MET A 155 0.90 -13.87 -2.84
C MET A 155 1.25 -13.01 -1.62
N LYS A 156 0.34 -12.91 -0.67
CA LYS A 156 0.51 -12.15 0.59
C LYS A 156 1.04 -13.08 1.66
N VAL A 157 2.21 -12.75 2.23
CA VAL A 157 2.84 -13.58 3.24
C VAL A 157 3.26 -12.79 4.47
N ASN A 158 3.32 -13.49 5.59
CA ASN A 158 3.77 -12.98 6.89
C ASN A 158 4.84 -13.92 7.45
N LEU A 159 5.91 -13.37 8.02
CA LEU A 159 6.91 -14.13 8.78
C LEU A 159 6.81 -13.74 10.26
N VAL A 160 6.25 -14.61 11.08
CA VAL A 160 6.10 -14.40 12.52
C VAL A 160 7.36 -14.81 13.26
N ASN A 161 7.93 -13.89 14.04
CA ASN A 161 9.11 -14.12 14.86
C ASN A 161 8.67 -14.70 16.22
N ASP A 162 8.55 -16.02 16.27
CA ASP A 162 7.98 -16.78 17.39
C ASP A 162 9.02 -17.49 18.26
N ARG A 163 10.32 -17.23 18.05
CA ARG A 163 11.43 -17.83 18.82
C ARG A 163 12.44 -16.79 19.30
N GLY A 164 13.34 -17.24 20.15
CA GLY A 164 14.49 -16.47 20.62
C GLY A 164 14.33 -15.95 22.05
N ILE A 165 15.37 -15.25 22.51
CA ILE A 165 15.49 -14.84 23.91
C ILE A 165 14.35 -13.95 24.41
N HIS A 166 13.79 -13.10 23.55
CA HIS A 166 12.68 -12.21 23.94
C HIS A 166 11.39 -12.97 24.24
N ILE A 167 11.15 -14.06 23.52
CA ILE A 167 10.01 -14.94 23.77
C ILE A 167 10.20 -15.68 25.10
N CYS A 168 11.41 -16.24 25.32
CA CYS A 168 11.75 -16.91 26.57
C CYS A 168 11.69 -15.99 27.79
N LYS A 169 11.92 -14.68 27.62
CA LYS A 169 11.73 -13.69 28.70
C LYS A 169 10.27 -13.61 29.15
N SER A 170 9.32 -13.53 28.21
CA SER A 170 7.90 -13.54 28.55
C SER A 170 7.47 -14.87 29.18
N MET A 171 7.95 -16.00 28.64
CA MET A 171 7.68 -17.33 29.15
C MET A 171 8.18 -17.51 30.59
N TYR A 172 9.41 -17.06 30.88
CA TYR A 172 9.99 -17.12 32.21
C TYR A 172 9.19 -16.27 33.20
N ALA A 173 8.88 -15.03 32.86
CA ALA A 173 8.08 -14.17 33.72
C ALA A 173 6.69 -14.76 34.01
N TRP A 174 6.02 -15.31 33.01
CA TRP A 174 4.73 -15.98 33.21
C TRP A 174 4.87 -17.19 34.16
N LYS A 175 5.93 -18.00 33.98
CA LYS A 175 6.18 -19.18 34.82
C LYS A 175 6.36 -18.82 36.29
N VAL A 176 7.06 -17.71 36.61
CA VAL A 176 7.40 -17.33 37.99
C VAL A 176 6.42 -16.36 38.65
N LEU A 177 5.67 -15.57 37.86
CA LEU A 177 4.78 -14.53 38.36
C LEU A 177 3.30 -14.77 37.99
N GLY A 178 3.03 -15.60 36.99
CA GLY A 178 1.71 -15.70 36.37
C GLY A 178 0.69 -16.55 37.12
N ASN A 179 1.11 -17.39 38.06
CA ASN A 179 0.23 -18.27 38.84
C ASN A 179 -0.82 -19.03 38.01
N GLY A 180 -0.46 -19.38 36.75
CA GLY A 180 -1.37 -20.08 35.84
C GLY A 180 -2.42 -19.18 35.14
N GLU A 181 -2.22 -17.86 35.13
CA GLU A 181 -3.10 -16.91 34.42
C GLU A 181 -3.14 -17.21 32.92
N THR A 182 -4.33 -17.15 32.33
CA THR A 182 -4.59 -17.37 30.90
C THR A 182 -5.39 -16.20 30.33
N PRO A 183 -5.49 -16.04 28.99
CA PRO A 183 -6.36 -15.04 28.39
C PRO A 183 -7.81 -15.15 28.90
N GLN A 184 -8.31 -16.38 29.08
CA GLN A 184 -9.67 -16.63 29.56
C GLN A 184 -9.85 -16.23 31.03
N SER A 185 -8.88 -16.53 31.90
CA SER A 185 -8.98 -16.18 33.33
C SER A 185 -8.75 -14.69 33.61
N SER A 186 -7.93 -14.03 32.81
CA SER A 186 -7.65 -12.59 32.95
C SER A 186 -8.64 -11.69 32.22
N GLY A 187 -9.38 -12.22 31.23
CA GLY A 187 -10.19 -11.44 30.29
C GLY A 187 -9.38 -10.58 29.33
N LYS A 188 -8.05 -10.78 29.26
CA LYS A 188 -7.15 -10.06 28.36
C LYS A 188 -6.97 -10.82 27.06
N LYS A 189 -6.77 -10.09 25.98
CA LYS A 189 -6.32 -10.63 24.69
C LYS A 189 -4.93 -11.26 24.84
N GLY A 190 -4.66 -12.37 24.14
CA GLY A 190 -3.48 -13.19 24.39
C GLY A 190 -2.14 -12.48 24.16
N ASP A 191 -2.02 -11.69 23.11
CA ASP A 191 -0.82 -10.91 22.82
C ASP A 191 -0.58 -9.79 23.86
N HIS A 192 -1.64 -9.18 24.40
CA HIS A 192 -1.56 -8.23 25.51
C HIS A 192 -1.09 -8.90 26.78
N LEU A 193 -1.65 -10.07 27.11
CA LEU A 193 -1.25 -10.84 28.30
C LEU A 193 0.25 -11.20 28.23
N VAL A 194 0.71 -11.73 27.09
CA VAL A 194 2.14 -12.08 26.91
C VAL A 194 3.02 -10.84 26.92
N GLY A 195 2.54 -9.72 26.38
CA GLY A 195 3.21 -8.42 26.44
C GLY A 195 3.39 -7.91 27.87
N ASP A 196 2.37 -8.05 28.72
CA ASP A 196 2.45 -7.69 30.14
C ASP A 196 3.54 -8.49 30.85
N TYR A 197 3.68 -9.78 30.56
CA TYR A 197 4.76 -10.61 31.11
C TYR A 197 6.14 -10.24 30.56
N TYR A 198 6.23 -9.72 29.31
CA TYR A 198 7.48 -9.15 28.82
C TYR A 198 7.89 -7.91 29.60
N VAL A 199 6.95 -7.03 29.94
CA VAL A 199 7.18 -5.87 30.80
C VAL A 199 7.54 -6.31 32.22
N ALA A 200 6.83 -7.29 32.79
CA ALA A 200 7.12 -7.85 34.10
C ALA A 200 8.53 -8.43 34.19
N PHE A 201 8.98 -9.14 33.13
CA PHE A 201 10.37 -9.59 33.03
C PHE A 201 11.36 -8.44 33.10
N ASN A 202 11.14 -7.37 32.33
CA ASN A 202 12.05 -6.23 32.32
C ASN A 202 12.16 -5.54 33.69
N ASN A 203 11.04 -5.48 34.42
CA ASN A 203 11.03 -4.92 35.77
C ASN A 203 11.80 -5.83 36.75
N LEU A 204 11.59 -7.14 36.69
CA LEU A 204 12.33 -8.14 37.47
C LEU A 204 13.85 -8.05 37.20
N TYR A 205 14.22 -8.06 35.92
CA TYR A 205 15.59 -7.94 35.45
C TYR A 205 16.29 -6.67 35.97
N LYS A 206 15.62 -5.51 35.85
CA LYS A 206 16.17 -4.23 36.36
C LYS A 206 16.41 -4.30 37.86
N LYS A 207 15.46 -4.81 38.62
CA LYS A 207 15.60 -4.98 40.07
C LYS A 207 16.80 -5.87 40.43
N GLU A 208 16.95 -7.01 39.75
CA GLU A 208 18.08 -7.91 39.97
C GLU A 208 19.43 -7.27 39.63
N VAL A 209 19.52 -6.48 38.54
CA VAL A 209 20.72 -5.73 38.17
C VAL A 209 21.06 -4.68 39.23
N ASP A 210 20.07 -3.97 39.75
CA ASP A 210 20.28 -2.99 40.82
C ASP A 210 20.76 -3.63 42.12
N GLU A 211 20.17 -4.77 42.51
CA GLU A 211 20.59 -5.55 43.70
C GLU A 211 22.04 -6.07 43.58
N LEU A 212 22.41 -6.63 42.41
CA LEU A 212 23.78 -7.12 42.16
C LEU A 212 24.79 -5.97 42.14
N THR A 213 24.43 -4.84 41.59
CA THR A 213 25.28 -3.62 41.56
C THR A 213 25.46 -3.04 42.97
N ALA A 214 24.40 -2.99 43.77
CA ALA A 214 24.47 -2.59 45.17
C ALA A 214 25.31 -3.56 46.01
N GLY A 215 25.38 -4.86 45.62
CA GLY A 215 26.23 -5.88 46.19
C GLY A 215 27.71 -5.79 45.78
N GLY A 216 28.10 -4.78 44.97
CA GLY A 216 29.47 -4.50 44.57
C GLY A 216 29.90 -5.06 43.22
N MET A 217 28.97 -5.63 42.44
CA MET A 217 29.25 -6.08 41.07
C MET A 217 29.27 -4.87 40.09
N SER A 218 30.13 -4.92 39.06
CA SER A 218 30.06 -3.90 38.00
C SER A 218 28.69 -3.96 37.29
N LYS A 219 28.21 -2.82 36.80
CA LYS A 219 26.91 -2.79 36.08
C LYS A 219 26.92 -3.73 34.89
N GLU A 220 28.00 -3.78 34.14
CA GLU A 220 28.13 -4.67 32.96
C GLU A 220 28.08 -6.15 33.37
N ASP A 221 28.73 -6.53 34.46
CA ASP A 221 28.67 -7.89 34.97
C ASP A 221 27.31 -8.21 35.59
N ALA A 222 26.69 -7.26 36.28
CA ALA A 222 25.32 -7.40 36.82
C ALA A 222 24.29 -7.64 35.70
N GLU A 223 24.37 -6.89 34.62
CA GLU A 223 23.51 -7.07 33.44
C GLU A 223 23.66 -8.46 32.80
N LYS A 224 24.88 -9.02 32.77
CA LYS A 224 25.15 -10.37 32.23
C LYS A 224 24.78 -11.49 33.20
N ASN A 225 24.79 -11.21 34.49
CA ASN A 225 24.63 -12.22 35.54
C ASN A 225 23.28 -12.19 36.25
N ALA A 226 22.36 -11.33 35.86
CA ALA A 226 21.02 -11.27 36.42
C ALA A 226 20.32 -12.66 36.33
N PRO A 227 19.79 -13.18 37.43
CA PRO A 227 19.22 -14.53 37.50
C PRO A 227 18.12 -14.76 36.47
N SER A 228 17.21 -13.79 36.29
CA SER A 228 16.13 -13.87 35.30
C SER A 228 16.65 -14.00 33.87
N LEU A 229 17.71 -13.25 33.51
CA LEU A 229 18.32 -13.34 32.17
C LEU A 229 18.94 -14.71 31.93
N LYS A 230 19.67 -15.24 32.91
CA LYS A 230 20.26 -16.60 32.84
C LYS A 230 19.18 -17.68 32.71
N ALA A 231 18.11 -17.55 33.48
CA ALA A 231 16.98 -18.47 33.38
C ALA A 231 16.30 -18.42 32.00
N ALA A 232 16.13 -17.24 31.42
CA ALA A 232 15.59 -17.09 30.06
C ALA A 232 16.55 -17.68 29.00
N GLN A 233 17.86 -17.53 29.16
CA GLN A 233 18.87 -18.16 28.30
C GLN A 233 18.86 -19.69 28.41
N GLU A 234 18.76 -20.24 29.64
CA GLU A 234 18.59 -21.67 29.85
C GLU A 234 17.29 -22.20 29.22
N MET A 235 16.21 -21.44 29.32
CA MET A 235 14.93 -21.79 28.69
C MET A 235 15.04 -21.84 27.15
N LEU A 236 15.76 -20.89 26.54
CA LEU A 236 16.04 -20.91 25.10
C LEU A 236 16.86 -22.14 24.72
N PHE A 237 17.91 -22.46 25.48
CA PHE A 237 18.73 -23.67 25.28
C PHE A 237 17.90 -24.95 25.38
N LYS A 238 17.02 -25.06 26.38
CA LYS A 238 16.09 -26.19 26.54
C LYS A 238 15.11 -26.30 25.35
N TRP A 239 14.57 -25.17 24.90
CA TRP A 239 13.71 -25.14 23.73
C TRP A 239 14.42 -25.64 22.46
N GLU A 240 15.66 -25.19 22.21
CA GLU A 240 16.48 -25.62 21.07
C GLU A 240 16.85 -27.13 21.14
N ASN A 241 16.90 -27.71 22.31
CA ASN A 241 17.13 -29.14 22.52
C ASN A 241 15.85 -29.97 22.67
N GLY A 242 14.68 -29.37 22.44
CA GLY A 242 13.40 -30.09 22.39
C GLY A 242 12.87 -30.51 23.76
N ASP A 243 13.21 -29.81 24.85
CA ASP A 243 12.65 -30.05 26.18
C ASP A 243 11.12 -29.94 26.14
N ALA A 244 10.43 -31.03 26.51
CA ALA A 244 8.99 -31.16 26.32
C ALA A 244 8.19 -30.12 27.12
N GLU A 245 8.60 -29.77 28.34
CA GLU A 245 7.92 -28.78 29.18
C GLU A 245 8.04 -27.37 28.57
N VAL A 246 9.25 -27.01 28.15
CA VAL A 246 9.53 -25.68 27.58
C VAL A 246 8.88 -25.53 26.22
N VAL A 247 8.90 -26.55 25.38
CA VAL A 247 8.24 -26.54 24.06
C VAL A 247 6.74 -26.44 24.20
N GLU A 248 6.13 -27.12 25.18
CA GLU A 248 4.69 -27.03 25.42
C GLU A 248 4.27 -25.65 25.93
N LEU A 249 5.03 -25.06 26.84
CA LEU A 249 4.80 -23.69 27.30
C LEU A 249 4.93 -22.69 26.15
N TRP A 250 5.96 -22.84 25.32
CA TRP A 250 6.18 -22.03 24.13
C TRP A 250 5.01 -22.12 23.16
N LYS A 251 4.49 -23.32 22.86
CA LYS A 251 3.32 -23.52 22.00
C LYS A 251 2.09 -22.84 22.58
N THR A 252 1.85 -23.01 23.87
CA THR A 252 0.69 -22.45 24.57
C THR A 252 0.70 -20.92 24.49
N MET A 253 1.80 -20.28 24.89
CA MET A 253 1.87 -18.82 24.93
C MET A 253 1.88 -18.19 23.53
N ASN A 254 2.60 -18.79 22.56
CA ASN A 254 2.53 -18.33 21.17
C ASN A 254 1.12 -18.54 20.57
N GLY A 255 0.44 -19.62 20.91
CA GLY A 255 -0.96 -19.82 20.51
C GLY A 255 -1.86 -18.67 20.93
N TRP A 256 -1.73 -18.19 22.16
CA TRP A 256 -2.47 -17.00 22.63
C TRP A 256 -2.14 -15.74 21.83
N VAL A 257 -0.86 -15.57 21.49
CA VAL A 257 -0.43 -14.41 20.71
C VAL A 257 -0.96 -14.47 19.27
N TYR A 258 -0.93 -15.65 18.64
CA TYR A 258 -1.46 -15.84 17.29
C TYR A 258 -2.95 -15.49 17.21
N GLU A 259 -3.76 -16.01 18.15
CA GLU A 259 -5.18 -15.65 18.25
C GLU A 259 -5.36 -14.13 18.43
N GLY A 260 -4.50 -13.49 19.23
CA GLY A 260 -4.50 -12.06 19.42
C GLY A 260 -4.18 -11.28 18.14
N PHE A 261 -3.15 -11.67 17.40
CA PHE A 261 -2.79 -11.06 16.12
C PHE A 261 -3.89 -11.24 15.07
N ASP A 262 -4.46 -12.43 14.96
CA ASP A 262 -5.56 -12.72 14.03
C ASP A 262 -6.76 -11.81 14.26
N LYS A 263 -7.08 -11.52 15.54
CA LYS A 263 -8.13 -10.56 15.88
C LYS A 263 -7.81 -9.16 15.37
N THR A 264 -6.61 -8.64 15.60
CA THR A 264 -6.19 -7.31 15.12
C THR A 264 -6.16 -7.26 13.59
N TYR A 265 -5.66 -8.32 12.92
CA TYR A 265 -5.68 -8.39 11.46
C TYR A 265 -7.11 -8.38 10.90
N SER A 266 -8.01 -9.14 11.53
CA SER A 266 -9.43 -9.15 11.15
C SER A 266 -10.06 -7.76 11.31
N ASP A 267 -9.80 -7.08 12.41
CA ASP A 267 -10.32 -5.74 12.67
C ASP A 267 -9.81 -4.71 11.67
N LEU A 268 -8.57 -4.86 11.20
CA LEU A 268 -7.99 -4.05 10.14
C LEU A 268 -8.39 -4.48 8.72
N GLY A 269 -9.02 -5.64 8.54
CA GLY A 269 -9.30 -6.24 7.24
C GLY A 269 -8.03 -6.66 6.49
N ILE A 270 -7.01 -7.13 7.22
CA ILE A 270 -5.74 -7.64 6.71
C ILE A 270 -5.78 -9.17 6.67
N SER A 271 -5.22 -9.77 5.63
CA SER A 271 -5.15 -11.22 5.48
C SER A 271 -3.87 -11.65 4.78
N PHE A 272 -3.46 -12.89 4.99
CA PHE A 272 -2.30 -13.51 4.39
C PHE A 272 -2.72 -14.81 3.70
N ASP A 273 -2.08 -15.12 2.57
CA ASP A 273 -2.26 -16.40 1.88
C ASP A 273 -1.41 -17.49 2.56
N ARG A 274 -0.29 -17.08 3.17
CA ARG A 274 0.57 -17.96 3.98
C ARG A 274 1.27 -17.22 5.11
N THR A 275 1.34 -17.87 6.27
CA THR A 275 2.16 -17.44 7.40
C THR A 275 3.33 -18.39 7.57
N TYR A 276 4.54 -17.82 7.66
CA TYR A 276 5.77 -18.50 8.02
C TYR A 276 6.11 -18.22 9.49
N TYR A 277 6.85 -19.13 10.11
CA TYR A 277 7.28 -19.01 11.48
C TYR A 277 8.79 -19.13 11.58
N GLU A 278 9.44 -18.20 12.29
CA GLU A 278 10.89 -18.21 12.44
C GLU A 278 11.39 -19.53 13.07
N SER A 279 10.60 -20.12 13.98
CA SER A 279 10.88 -21.43 14.58
C SER A 279 11.04 -22.57 13.56
N GLN A 280 10.48 -22.40 12.35
CA GLN A 280 10.58 -23.40 11.26
C GLN A 280 11.66 -23.02 10.23
N THR A 281 11.95 -21.72 10.07
CA THR A 281 12.79 -21.22 8.97
C THR A 281 14.25 -20.95 9.38
N TYR A 282 14.55 -20.82 10.67
CA TYR A 282 15.85 -20.38 11.16
C TYR A 282 17.05 -21.29 10.80
N LEU A 283 16.77 -22.52 10.36
CA LEU A 283 17.81 -23.49 9.96
C LEU A 283 18.16 -23.44 8.47
N PHE A 284 17.34 -22.79 7.64
CA PHE A 284 17.45 -22.90 6.18
C PHE A 284 18.76 -22.35 5.60
N GLY A 285 19.29 -21.28 6.14
CA GLY A 285 20.49 -20.63 5.58
C GLY A 285 21.80 -21.36 5.77
N LYS A 286 21.91 -22.35 6.69
CA LYS A 286 23.18 -23.04 6.97
C LYS A 286 23.73 -23.81 5.76
N ALA A 287 22.85 -24.42 4.98
CA ALA A 287 23.25 -25.14 3.78
C ALA A 287 23.82 -24.20 2.70
N LEU A 288 23.26 -22.98 2.59
CA LEU A 288 23.79 -21.95 1.68
C LEU A 288 25.16 -21.45 2.12
N VAL A 289 25.38 -21.28 3.42
CA VAL A 289 26.68 -20.89 3.94
C VAL A 289 27.73 -21.96 3.63
N GLN A 290 27.38 -23.22 3.75
CA GLN A 290 28.28 -24.32 3.39
C GLN A 290 28.62 -24.31 1.89
N LYS A 291 27.61 -24.12 1.01
CA LYS A 291 27.82 -23.97 -0.45
C LYS A 291 28.76 -22.78 -0.76
N GLY A 292 28.56 -21.65 -0.09
CA GLY A 292 29.40 -20.47 -0.26
C GLY A 292 30.84 -20.66 0.18
N LEU A 293 31.09 -21.46 1.24
CA LEU A 293 32.43 -21.85 1.66
C LEU A 293 33.10 -22.76 0.62
N GLU A 294 32.40 -23.77 0.10
CA GLU A 294 32.90 -24.68 -0.92
C GLU A 294 33.22 -23.97 -2.24
N ALA A 295 32.46 -22.94 -2.58
CA ALA A 295 32.67 -22.08 -3.75
C ALA A 295 33.75 -21.01 -3.54
N GLY A 296 34.31 -20.86 -2.32
CA GLY A 296 35.29 -19.82 -2.00
C GLY A 296 34.73 -18.39 -1.96
N ILE A 297 33.41 -18.26 -1.83
CA ILE A 297 32.71 -16.96 -1.70
C ILE A 297 32.75 -16.47 -0.26
N PHE A 298 32.70 -17.39 0.70
CA PHE A 298 32.75 -17.11 2.12
C PHE A 298 34.04 -17.62 2.75
N GLU A 299 34.46 -17.01 3.84
CA GLU A 299 35.70 -17.30 4.55
C GLU A 299 35.42 -17.79 5.97
N LYS A 300 36.02 -18.90 6.35
CA LYS A 300 35.99 -19.39 7.72
C LYS A 300 37.23 -18.85 8.48
N GLN A 301 37.00 -18.25 9.65
CA GLN A 301 38.02 -17.69 10.51
C GLN A 301 38.55 -18.76 11.51
N GLU A 302 39.68 -18.47 12.19
CA GLU A 302 40.30 -19.35 13.18
C GLU A 302 39.37 -19.68 14.35
N ASP A 303 38.50 -18.74 14.75
CA ASP A 303 37.50 -18.90 15.80
C ASP A 303 36.29 -19.74 15.38
N GLY A 304 36.27 -20.22 14.13
CA GLY A 304 35.15 -20.99 13.53
C GLY A 304 34.06 -20.15 12.90
N SER A 305 34.08 -18.83 13.06
CA SER A 305 33.05 -17.93 12.45
C SER A 305 33.19 -17.88 10.92
N VAL A 306 32.06 -17.65 10.22
CA VAL A 306 32.02 -17.56 8.76
C VAL A 306 31.60 -16.17 8.35
N TRP A 307 32.35 -15.59 7.44
CA TRP A 307 32.17 -14.22 6.96
C TRP A 307 32.09 -14.15 5.43
N CYS A 308 31.33 -13.18 4.93
CA CYS A 308 31.37 -12.74 3.55
C CYS A 308 32.11 -11.41 3.46
N ASP A 309 33.13 -11.32 2.61
CA ASP A 309 33.85 -10.07 2.35
C ASP A 309 33.13 -9.30 1.25
N LEU A 310 32.66 -8.10 1.57
CA LEU A 310 31.95 -7.18 0.68
C LEU A 310 32.72 -5.87 0.50
N THR A 311 33.98 -5.81 0.90
CA THR A 311 34.79 -4.57 0.85
C THR A 311 35.05 -4.10 -0.58
N ALA A 312 35.18 -5.02 -1.54
CA ALA A 312 35.28 -4.72 -2.94
C ALA A 312 34.02 -4.05 -3.53
N ASP A 313 32.86 -4.27 -2.87
CA ASP A 313 31.57 -3.68 -3.24
C ASP A 313 31.28 -2.39 -2.44
N GLY A 314 32.26 -1.92 -1.65
CA GLY A 314 32.13 -0.70 -0.83
C GLY A 314 31.32 -0.91 0.46
N LEU A 315 31.15 -2.14 0.92
CA LEU A 315 30.44 -2.50 2.14
C LEU A 315 31.37 -3.19 3.14
N ASP A 316 30.93 -3.36 4.39
CA ASP A 316 31.68 -4.05 5.42
C ASP A 316 31.65 -5.58 5.24
N ARG A 317 32.63 -6.27 5.83
CA ARG A 317 32.56 -7.73 5.98
C ARG A 317 31.32 -8.13 6.79
N LYS A 318 30.61 -9.16 6.34
CA LYS A 318 29.34 -9.60 6.97
C LYS A 318 29.50 -10.96 7.62
N LEU A 319 29.20 -11.01 8.92
CA LEU A 319 29.11 -12.26 9.66
C LEU A 319 27.89 -13.07 9.19
N LEU A 320 28.11 -14.36 8.93
CA LEU A 320 27.06 -15.32 8.55
C LEU A 320 26.85 -16.39 9.62
N LEU A 321 27.93 -16.96 10.17
CA LEU A 321 27.86 -17.87 11.31
C LEU A 321 28.80 -17.40 12.40
N ARG A 322 28.37 -17.52 13.66
CA ARG A 322 29.25 -17.30 14.83
C ARG A 322 30.22 -18.46 14.97
N GLY A 323 31.25 -18.29 15.80
CA GLY A 323 32.28 -19.33 16.07
C GLY A 323 31.73 -20.64 16.60
N ASP A 324 30.60 -20.62 17.29
CA ASP A 324 29.86 -21.80 17.77
C ASP A 324 28.95 -22.43 16.67
N GLY A 325 28.98 -21.92 15.45
CA GLY A 325 28.15 -22.39 14.32
C GLY A 325 26.69 -21.94 14.37
N THR A 326 26.32 -20.99 15.25
CA THR A 326 24.96 -20.44 15.26
C THR A 326 24.76 -19.40 14.16
N SER A 327 23.57 -19.42 13.56
CA SER A 327 23.16 -18.48 12.50
C SER A 327 22.93 -17.08 13.05
N VAL A 328 23.12 -16.09 12.19
CA VAL A 328 22.65 -14.71 12.39
C VAL A 328 21.45 -14.44 11.48
N TYR A 329 20.76 -13.31 11.67
CA TYR A 329 19.60 -12.93 10.86
C TYR A 329 19.87 -12.99 9.34
N MET A 330 21.03 -12.51 8.90
CA MET A 330 21.40 -12.56 7.47
C MET A 330 21.36 -14.00 6.91
N THR A 331 21.85 -14.98 7.67
CA THR A 331 21.84 -16.39 7.25
C THR A 331 20.43 -16.94 7.09
N GLN A 332 19.54 -16.56 8.01
CA GLN A 332 18.14 -16.97 7.96
C GLN A 332 17.44 -16.38 6.75
N ASP A 333 17.67 -15.10 6.45
CA ASP A 333 17.07 -14.40 5.33
C ASP A 333 17.55 -14.94 3.98
N LEU A 334 18.84 -15.29 3.87
CA LEU A 334 19.38 -15.98 2.69
C LEU A 334 18.62 -17.28 2.42
N GLY A 335 18.47 -18.13 3.44
CA GLY A 335 17.79 -19.42 3.31
C GLY A 335 16.29 -19.28 3.04
N THR A 336 15.65 -18.31 3.67
CA THR A 336 14.22 -18.03 3.47
C THR A 336 13.95 -17.51 2.05
N ALA A 337 14.83 -16.65 1.52
CA ALA A 337 14.70 -16.17 0.15
C ALA A 337 14.87 -17.31 -0.86
N GLU A 338 15.92 -18.15 -0.74
CA GLU A 338 16.11 -19.32 -1.61
C GLU A 338 14.88 -20.22 -1.62
N GLN A 339 14.37 -20.56 -0.44
CA GLN A 339 13.20 -21.43 -0.32
C GLN A 339 11.98 -20.85 -1.07
N ARG A 340 11.70 -19.57 -0.90
CA ARG A 340 10.52 -18.92 -1.49
C ARG A 340 10.59 -18.86 -3.01
N PHE A 341 11.73 -18.48 -3.57
CA PHE A 341 11.93 -18.49 -5.02
C PHE A 341 11.89 -19.90 -5.61
N ALA A 342 12.37 -20.92 -4.89
CA ALA A 342 12.28 -22.31 -5.31
C ALA A 342 10.85 -22.85 -5.23
N GLU A 343 10.08 -22.48 -4.20
CA GLU A 343 8.73 -23.01 -3.96
C GLU A 343 7.69 -22.40 -4.91
N TYR A 344 7.81 -21.10 -5.27
CA TYR A 344 6.75 -20.36 -5.97
C TYR A 344 7.13 -19.83 -7.35
N SER A 345 8.34 -20.04 -7.83
CA SER A 345 8.80 -19.50 -9.12
C SER A 345 8.49 -18.00 -9.26
N LEU A 346 8.92 -17.21 -8.29
CA LEU A 346 8.60 -15.80 -8.20
C LEU A 346 9.30 -14.97 -9.27
N ASP A 347 8.59 -14.01 -9.87
CA ASP A 347 9.18 -12.94 -10.68
C ASP A 347 9.70 -11.79 -9.83
N GLU A 348 9.09 -11.53 -8.65
CA GLU A 348 9.51 -10.51 -7.71
C GLU A 348 9.10 -10.90 -6.28
N HIS A 349 9.96 -10.53 -5.31
CA HIS A 349 9.65 -10.64 -3.89
C HIS A 349 9.81 -9.27 -3.22
N ILE A 350 8.71 -8.71 -2.75
CA ILE A 350 8.63 -7.40 -2.10
C ILE A 350 8.61 -7.60 -0.58
N TYR A 351 9.64 -7.08 0.08
CA TYR A 351 9.72 -7.00 1.54
C TYR A 351 9.30 -5.61 2.00
N VAL A 352 8.20 -5.53 2.75
CA VAL A 352 7.69 -4.27 3.31
C VAL A 352 8.31 -4.06 4.70
N VAL A 353 9.40 -3.31 4.76
CA VAL A 353 10.19 -3.15 5.98
C VAL A 353 10.63 -1.69 6.14
N GLY A 354 10.81 -1.23 7.39
CA GLY A 354 11.24 0.13 7.70
C GLY A 354 12.61 0.49 7.11
N ASN A 355 12.83 1.76 6.88
CA ASN A 355 14.03 2.29 6.20
C ASN A 355 15.33 2.07 6.97
N GLU A 356 15.27 1.78 8.26
CA GLU A 356 16.44 1.40 9.06
C GLU A 356 17.08 0.08 8.61
N GLN A 357 16.39 -0.74 7.81
CA GLN A 357 16.89 -2.00 7.25
C GLN A 357 17.44 -1.88 5.82
N ASN A 358 17.57 -0.67 5.27
CA ASN A 358 18.08 -0.46 3.91
C ASN A 358 19.42 -1.18 3.67
N TYR A 359 20.36 -1.03 4.60
CA TYR A 359 21.68 -1.67 4.53
C TYR A 359 21.57 -3.20 4.54
N HIS A 360 20.70 -3.75 5.37
CA HIS A 360 20.48 -5.20 5.44
C HIS A 360 20.03 -5.79 4.11
N PHE A 361 19.03 -5.18 3.45
CA PHE A 361 18.53 -5.66 2.15
C PHE A 361 19.54 -5.45 1.01
N GLN A 362 20.33 -4.39 1.05
CA GLN A 362 21.45 -4.21 0.11
C GLN A 362 22.45 -5.35 0.22
N VAL A 363 22.86 -5.72 1.45
CA VAL A 363 23.76 -6.83 1.73
C VAL A 363 23.16 -8.17 1.32
N LEU A 364 21.87 -8.40 1.64
CA LEU A 364 21.14 -9.63 1.27
C LEU A 364 21.18 -9.88 -0.24
N LYS A 365 20.80 -8.89 -1.04
CA LYS A 365 20.83 -8.98 -2.51
C LYS A 365 22.22 -9.28 -3.05
N LEU A 366 23.23 -8.58 -2.52
CA LEU A 366 24.60 -8.73 -2.96
C LEU A 366 25.16 -10.15 -2.67
N ILE A 367 24.88 -10.68 -1.49
CA ILE A 367 25.32 -12.05 -1.11
C ILE A 367 24.62 -13.09 -1.99
N LEU A 368 23.32 -12.95 -2.24
CA LEU A 368 22.57 -13.86 -3.11
C LEU A 368 23.12 -13.81 -4.56
N GLY A 369 23.44 -12.63 -5.06
CA GLY A 369 24.09 -12.49 -6.38
C GLY A 369 25.47 -13.15 -6.43
N LYS A 370 26.29 -13.01 -5.38
CA LYS A 370 27.60 -13.70 -5.28
C LYS A 370 27.44 -15.21 -5.22
N LEU A 371 26.37 -15.73 -4.62
CA LEU A 371 26.02 -17.15 -4.61
C LEU A 371 25.50 -17.68 -5.96
N GLY A 372 25.33 -16.78 -6.97
CA GLY A 372 24.94 -17.13 -8.32
C GLY A 372 23.43 -17.26 -8.54
N PHE A 373 22.60 -16.65 -7.69
CA PHE A 373 21.16 -16.63 -7.90
C PHE A 373 20.77 -15.52 -8.88
N ASP A 374 20.30 -15.89 -10.08
CA ASP A 374 19.87 -14.96 -11.13
C ASP A 374 18.69 -14.06 -10.70
N TRP A 375 17.87 -14.54 -9.77
CA TRP A 375 16.73 -13.81 -9.22
C TRP A 375 17.09 -12.83 -8.07
N ALA A 376 18.36 -12.70 -7.70
CA ALA A 376 18.76 -11.81 -6.60
C ALA A 376 18.27 -10.36 -6.82
N ASP A 377 18.24 -9.90 -8.07
CA ASP A 377 17.74 -8.56 -8.43
C ASP A 377 16.21 -8.43 -8.35
N SER A 378 15.48 -9.55 -8.34
CA SER A 378 14.02 -9.59 -8.17
C SER A 378 13.57 -9.41 -6.71
N ILE A 379 14.49 -9.26 -5.77
CA ILE A 379 14.17 -8.84 -4.39
C ILE A 379 14.01 -7.32 -4.37
N TYR A 380 12.84 -6.85 -3.93
CA TYR A 380 12.55 -5.44 -3.76
C TYR A 380 12.30 -5.11 -2.28
N HIS A 381 13.05 -4.17 -1.73
CA HIS A 381 12.79 -3.63 -0.40
C HIS A 381 11.87 -2.40 -0.53
N LEU A 382 10.59 -2.58 -0.23
CA LEU A 382 9.67 -1.47 -0.06
C LEU A 382 9.96 -0.78 1.28
N SER A 383 10.99 0.07 1.23
CA SER A 383 11.47 0.84 2.36
C SER A 383 10.49 1.94 2.71
N TYR A 384 9.97 1.95 3.94
CA TYR A 384 9.05 2.98 4.37
C TYR A 384 9.58 3.79 5.56
N GLY A 385 9.19 5.08 5.61
CA GLY A 385 9.54 5.98 6.70
C GLY A 385 8.71 5.71 7.96
N MET A 386 9.18 6.17 9.11
CA MET A 386 8.54 5.94 10.40
C MET A 386 7.22 6.72 10.53
N VAL A 387 6.35 6.23 11.43
CA VAL A 387 5.17 6.97 11.91
C VAL A 387 5.52 7.58 13.25
N GLU A 388 5.24 8.86 13.39
CA GLU A 388 5.42 9.61 14.62
C GLU A 388 4.05 10.13 15.11
N LEU A 389 3.93 10.35 16.41
CA LEU A 389 2.78 11.00 17.02
C LEU A 389 3.12 12.44 17.35
N PRO A 390 2.11 13.35 17.54
CA PRO A 390 2.35 14.73 17.95
C PRO A 390 3.20 14.87 19.22
N GLU A 391 3.11 13.90 20.13
CA GLU A 391 3.89 13.86 21.38
C GLU A 391 5.32 13.31 21.20
N GLY A 392 5.74 12.92 20.00
CA GLY A 392 7.09 12.44 19.67
C GLY A 392 7.17 10.99 19.24
N LYS A 393 8.43 10.49 19.06
CA LYS A 393 8.68 9.12 18.59
C LYS A 393 8.21 8.07 19.59
N MET A 394 7.58 7.02 19.09
CA MET A 394 7.22 5.84 19.88
C MET A 394 8.47 5.13 20.44
N LYS A 395 8.60 5.04 21.75
CA LYS A 395 9.67 4.32 22.42
C LYS A 395 9.19 2.96 22.90
N SER A 396 9.68 1.89 22.30
CA SER A 396 9.27 0.51 22.59
C SER A 396 9.73 -0.05 23.94
N ARG A 397 10.63 0.62 24.67
CA ARG A 397 11.23 0.10 25.91
C ARG A 397 10.63 0.68 27.21
N GLU A 398 9.74 1.66 27.15
CA GLU A 398 9.21 2.38 28.32
C GLU A 398 7.67 2.32 28.43
N GLY A 399 6.98 1.42 27.69
CA GLY A 399 5.50 1.31 27.79
C GLY A 399 4.72 2.47 27.11
N THR A 400 5.38 3.27 26.27
CA THR A 400 4.79 4.42 25.56
C THR A 400 4.54 4.17 24.08
N VAL A 401 4.47 2.90 23.68
CA VAL A 401 4.10 2.54 22.30
C VAL A 401 2.59 2.56 22.20
N VAL A 402 2.05 3.27 21.19
CA VAL A 402 0.61 3.22 20.92
C VAL A 402 0.24 1.85 20.39
N ASP A 403 -0.47 1.11 21.21
CA ASP A 403 -1.03 -0.19 20.90
C ASP A 403 -2.00 -0.08 19.70
N ALA A 404 -2.02 -1.11 18.84
CA ALA A 404 -2.84 -1.09 17.64
C ALA A 404 -4.33 -1.13 17.98
N ASP A 405 -4.72 -1.94 18.96
CA ASP A 405 -6.12 -2.10 19.35
C ASP A 405 -6.63 -0.85 20.05
N ASP A 406 -5.81 -0.22 20.91
CA ASP A 406 -6.13 1.05 21.56
C ASP A 406 -6.32 2.16 20.52
N LEU A 407 -5.49 2.21 19.49
CA LEU A 407 -5.63 3.18 18.41
C LEU A 407 -6.92 2.95 17.61
N ILE A 408 -7.22 1.71 17.24
CA ILE A 408 -8.46 1.36 16.53
C ILE A 408 -9.67 1.76 17.36
N ALA A 409 -9.66 1.49 18.68
CA ALA A 409 -10.74 1.87 19.59
C ALA A 409 -10.87 3.40 19.72
N ALA A 410 -9.76 4.13 19.83
CA ALA A 410 -9.77 5.59 19.87
C ALA A 410 -10.33 6.20 18.58
N MET A 411 -9.93 5.65 17.41
CA MET A 411 -10.46 6.08 16.12
C MET A 411 -11.97 5.82 15.99
N TYR A 412 -12.44 4.66 16.48
CA TYR A 412 -13.87 4.34 16.51
C TYR A 412 -14.66 5.35 17.37
N ASN A 413 -14.18 5.64 18.58
CA ASN A 413 -14.84 6.59 19.47
C ASN A 413 -14.90 8.00 18.87
N THR A 414 -13.81 8.46 18.26
CA THR A 414 -13.77 9.78 17.61
C THR A 414 -14.74 9.82 16.40
N ALA A 415 -14.80 8.77 15.58
CA ALA A 415 -15.73 8.68 14.46
C ALA A 415 -17.19 8.69 14.92
N LYS A 416 -17.49 7.97 16.01
CA LYS A 416 -18.81 7.94 16.64
C LYS A 416 -19.24 9.33 17.14
N GLU A 417 -18.39 9.99 17.93
CA GLU A 417 -18.65 11.33 18.46
C GLU A 417 -18.91 12.34 17.32
N THR A 418 -18.02 12.39 16.33
CA THR A 418 -18.15 13.28 15.18
C THR A 418 -19.42 13.02 14.36
N SER A 419 -19.78 11.74 14.15
CA SER A 419 -20.99 11.37 13.40
C SER A 419 -22.26 11.74 14.13
N LEU A 420 -22.29 11.59 15.46
CA LEU A 420 -23.41 12.00 16.32
C LEU A 420 -23.59 13.53 16.31
N GLU A 421 -22.50 14.30 16.38
CA GLU A 421 -22.54 15.77 16.31
C GLU A 421 -23.11 16.27 14.97
N LEU A 422 -22.87 15.55 13.86
CA LEU A 422 -23.41 15.89 12.54
C LEU A 422 -24.90 15.58 12.39
N GLY A 423 -25.50 14.75 13.26
CA GLY A 423 -26.95 14.56 13.39
C GLY A 423 -27.64 13.93 12.17
N LYS A 424 -26.95 13.13 11.34
CA LYS A 424 -27.50 12.58 10.08
C LYS A 424 -27.83 11.09 10.16
N ILE A 425 -27.70 10.46 11.32
CA ILE A 425 -27.78 9.02 11.53
C ILE A 425 -29.05 8.55 12.25
N ASP A 426 -29.97 9.48 12.55
CA ASP A 426 -31.17 9.22 13.35
C ASP A 426 -32.12 8.17 12.74
N ASN A 427 -31.98 7.88 11.43
CA ASN A 427 -32.81 6.91 10.71
C ASN A 427 -32.14 5.51 10.60
N LEU A 428 -30.99 5.29 11.22
CA LEU A 428 -30.25 4.02 11.21
C LEU A 428 -30.51 3.25 12.53
N SER A 429 -30.60 1.93 12.45
CA SER A 429 -30.58 1.07 13.64
C SER A 429 -29.24 1.19 14.38
N GLU A 430 -29.20 0.78 15.65
CA GLU A 430 -27.95 0.79 16.44
C GLU A 430 -26.85 -0.07 15.78
N GLU A 431 -27.22 -1.20 15.17
CA GLU A 431 -26.28 -2.08 14.46
C GLU A 431 -25.74 -1.41 13.17
N GLU A 432 -26.61 -0.71 12.42
CA GLU A 432 -26.19 0.04 11.22
C GLU A 432 -25.29 1.23 11.60
N GLN A 433 -25.59 1.90 12.72
CA GLN A 433 -24.74 2.98 13.24
C GLN A 433 -23.36 2.45 13.66
N ASP A 434 -23.29 1.33 14.39
CA ASP A 434 -22.03 0.72 14.80
C ASP A 434 -21.18 0.32 13.59
N ALA A 435 -21.79 -0.32 12.58
CA ALA A 435 -21.12 -0.68 11.34
C ALA A 435 -20.61 0.57 10.59
N LEU A 436 -21.38 1.65 10.56
CA LEU A 436 -20.99 2.91 9.94
C LEU A 436 -19.81 3.56 10.68
N PHE A 437 -19.81 3.60 12.01
CA PHE A 437 -18.71 4.15 12.80
C PHE A 437 -17.41 3.38 12.58
N LYS A 438 -17.48 2.04 12.53
CA LYS A 438 -16.34 1.18 12.18
C LYS A 438 -15.82 1.49 10.76
N MET A 439 -16.72 1.63 9.81
CA MET A 439 -16.35 1.94 8.42
C MET A 439 -15.67 3.30 8.28
N ILE A 440 -16.19 4.33 8.96
CA ILE A 440 -15.63 5.68 8.96
C ILE A 440 -14.25 5.68 9.65
N SER A 441 -14.14 5.09 10.83
CA SER A 441 -12.90 5.07 11.61
C SER A 441 -11.76 4.36 10.88
N LEU A 442 -12.03 3.18 10.30
CA LEU A 442 -11.04 2.45 9.51
C LEU A 442 -10.72 3.17 8.20
N GLY A 443 -11.73 3.77 7.56
CA GLY A 443 -11.53 4.59 6.36
C GLY A 443 -10.61 5.78 6.63
N ALA A 444 -10.81 6.47 7.75
CA ALA A 444 -9.97 7.57 8.19
C ALA A 444 -8.53 7.13 8.46
N LEU A 445 -8.35 6.08 9.26
CA LEU A 445 -7.03 5.54 9.61
C LEU A 445 -6.25 5.09 8.38
N LYS A 446 -6.86 4.25 7.53
CA LYS A 446 -6.22 3.70 6.33
C LYS A 446 -5.87 4.80 5.34
N TYR A 447 -6.80 5.69 5.05
CA TYR A 447 -6.57 6.77 4.10
C TYR A 447 -5.44 7.70 4.56
N PHE A 448 -5.46 8.11 5.83
CA PHE A 448 -4.46 9.03 6.39
C PHE A 448 -3.05 8.45 6.26
N ILE A 449 -2.89 7.16 6.54
CA ILE A 449 -1.59 6.47 6.43
C ILE A 449 -1.18 6.30 4.96
N LEU A 450 -2.11 5.89 4.08
CA LEU A 450 -1.81 5.51 2.70
C LEU A 450 -1.72 6.68 1.73
N LYS A 451 -2.27 7.87 2.06
CA LYS A 451 -2.14 9.06 1.20
C LYS A 451 -0.73 9.65 1.16
N VAL A 452 0.14 9.25 2.10
CA VAL A 452 1.52 9.71 2.20
C VAL A 452 2.43 8.75 1.46
N ASP A 453 3.38 9.31 0.69
CA ASP A 453 4.41 8.51 0.02
C ASP A 453 5.09 7.55 1.01
N PRO A 454 5.21 6.25 0.68
CA PRO A 454 5.80 5.26 1.59
C PRO A 454 7.17 5.67 2.16
N LYS A 455 8.03 6.28 1.36
CA LYS A 455 9.40 6.66 1.76
C LYS A 455 9.45 7.80 2.77
N LYS A 456 8.36 8.56 2.95
CA LYS A 456 8.32 9.70 3.87
C LYS A 456 7.96 9.26 5.28
N THR A 457 8.65 9.84 6.27
CA THR A 457 8.19 9.86 7.65
C THR A 457 6.88 10.66 7.74
N MET A 458 5.96 10.22 8.56
CA MET A 458 4.67 10.88 8.73
C MET A 458 4.34 11.11 10.19
N LEU A 459 3.62 12.20 10.45
CA LEU A 459 2.98 12.47 11.73
C LEU A 459 1.52 12.00 11.64
N PHE A 460 1.08 11.13 12.55
CA PHE A 460 -0.29 10.66 12.61
C PHE A 460 -1.06 11.39 13.69
N ASP A 461 -2.11 12.13 13.30
CA ASP A 461 -3.05 12.80 14.20
C ASP A 461 -4.46 12.19 14.02
N PRO A 462 -5.00 11.50 15.05
CA PRO A 462 -6.32 10.89 14.97
C PRO A 462 -7.45 11.89 14.66
N LYS A 463 -7.40 13.09 15.22
CA LYS A 463 -8.44 14.11 15.03
C LYS A 463 -8.43 14.68 13.62
N GLU A 464 -7.23 14.97 13.08
CA GLU A 464 -7.07 15.46 11.71
C GLU A 464 -7.52 14.42 10.68
N SER A 465 -7.34 13.14 10.98
CA SER A 465 -7.68 12.04 10.08
C SER A 465 -9.18 11.87 9.85
N ILE A 466 -10.04 12.31 10.76
CA ILE A 466 -11.52 12.17 10.74
C ILE A 466 -12.23 13.42 10.21
N ASP A 467 -11.52 14.43 9.73
CA ASP A 467 -12.15 15.63 9.14
C ASP A 467 -12.95 15.29 7.88
N PHE A 468 -14.23 15.69 7.84
CA PHE A 468 -15.14 15.49 6.70
C PHE A 468 -14.97 16.54 5.59
N ASN A 469 -14.18 17.57 5.78
CA ASN A 469 -13.94 18.65 4.82
C ASN A 469 -12.53 18.67 4.23
N GLY A 470 -11.62 17.87 4.81
CA GLY A 470 -10.22 17.82 4.42
C GLY A 470 -9.87 16.74 3.39
N ASN A 471 -8.58 16.57 3.13
CA ASN A 471 -8.06 15.44 2.34
C ASN A 471 -8.02 14.19 3.22
N THR A 472 -9.18 13.54 3.40
CA THR A 472 -9.40 12.45 4.36
C THR A 472 -10.27 11.34 3.76
N GLY A 473 -10.22 10.14 4.37
CA GLY A 473 -11.11 9.04 4.02
C GLY A 473 -12.59 9.40 4.18
N PRO A 474 -13.02 9.96 5.32
CA PRO A 474 -14.40 10.39 5.54
C PRO A 474 -14.94 11.38 4.52
N PHE A 475 -14.14 12.30 4.00
CA PHE A 475 -14.54 13.18 2.90
C PHE A 475 -14.97 12.38 1.64
N ILE A 476 -14.18 11.36 1.27
CA ILE A 476 -14.49 10.52 0.10
C ILE A 476 -15.69 9.62 0.39
N GLN A 477 -15.78 9.05 1.60
CA GLN A 477 -16.90 8.24 2.05
C GLN A 477 -18.23 9.04 2.01
N TYR A 478 -18.22 10.26 2.52
CA TYR A 478 -19.37 11.15 2.47
C TYR A 478 -19.75 11.54 1.04
N THR A 479 -18.76 11.76 0.19
CA THR A 479 -18.99 12.03 -1.25
C THR A 479 -19.69 10.85 -1.92
N HIS A 480 -19.25 9.62 -1.67
CA HIS A 480 -19.89 8.42 -2.20
C HIS A 480 -21.34 8.26 -1.70
N ALA A 481 -21.56 8.40 -0.39
CA ALA A 481 -22.90 8.32 0.19
C ALA A 481 -23.86 9.38 -0.41
N ARG A 482 -23.36 10.58 -0.71
CA ARG A 482 -24.10 11.63 -1.43
C ARG A 482 -24.50 11.17 -2.82
N ILE A 483 -23.59 10.60 -3.59
CA ILE A 483 -23.89 10.05 -4.93
C ILE A 483 -24.95 8.97 -4.82
N LYS A 484 -24.80 8.02 -3.91
CA LYS A 484 -25.80 6.96 -3.69
C LYS A 484 -27.18 7.51 -3.30
N SER A 485 -27.22 8.62 -2.55
CA SER A 485 -28.49 9.30 -2.24
C SER A 485 -29.14 9.91 -3.50
N ILE A 486 -28.34 10.44 -4.43
CA ILE A 486 -28.85 10.97 -5.71
C ILE A 486 -29.47 9.82 -6.54
N LEU A 487 -28.75 8.70 -6.67
CA LEU A 487 -29.18 7.54 -7.44
C LEU A 487 -30.47 6.93 -6.87
N ARG A 488 -30.56 6.73 -5.54
CA ARG A 488 -31.81 6.25 -4.92
C ARG A 488 -33.01 7.15 -5.21
N LYS A 489 -32.84 8.47 -5.16
CA LYS A 489 -33.92 9.40 -5.50
C LYS A 489 -34.27 9.38 -7.00
N ALA A 490 -33.33 9.04 -7.85
CA ALA A 490 -33.58 8.83 -9.28
C ALA A 490 -34.40 7.55 -9.51
N ASP A 491 -34.01 6.44 -8.83
CA ASP A 491 -34.72 5.15 -8.88
C ASP A 491 -36.17 5.30 -8.40
N GLU A 492 -36.41 6.05 -7.31
CA GLU A 492 -37.74 6.37 -6.80
C GLU A 492 -38.63 7.13 -7.82
N ARG A 493 -37.99 7.84 -8.75
CA ARG A 493 -38.66 8.56 -9.85
C ARG A 493 -38.74 7.74 -11.15
N GLY A 494 -38.23 6.51 -11.17
CA GLY A 494 -38.16 5.65 -12.36
C GLY A 494 -37.20 6.15 -13.45
N LEU A 495 -36.18 6.95 -13.08
CA LEU A 495 -35.17 7.48 -14.00
C LEU A 495 -34.06 6.44 -14.22
N SER A 496 -33.61 6.32 -15.46
CA SER A 496 -32.52 5.41 -15.82
C SER A 496 -31.14 6.05 -15.58
N HIS A 497 -30.20 5.22 -15.15
CA HIS A 497 -28.75 5.53 -15.13
C HIS A 497 -27.94 4.44 -15.85
N ASP A 498 -28.55 3.86 -16.88
CA ASP A 498 -27.90 2.87 -17.74
C ASP A 498 -26.92 3.54 -18.72
N ALA A 499 -25.77 2.90 -18.99
CA ALA A 499 -24.74 3.43 -19.87
C ALA A 499 -25.24 3.79 -21.29
N SER A 500 -26.38 3.19 -21.75
CA SER A 500 -26.99 3.49 -23.03
C SER A 500 -27.55 4.91 -23.15
N ALA A 501 -27.71 5.64 -22.04
CA ALA A 501 -28.09 7.06 -22.04
C ALA A 501 -26.95 7.98 -22.54
N VAL A 502 -25.72 7.52 -22.60
CA VAL A 502 -24.58 8.29 -23.13
C VAL A 502 -24.61 8.25 -24.66
N LYS A 503 -24.87 9.41 -25.29
CA LYS A 503 -24.88 9.55 -26.76
C LYS A 503 -23.67 10.37 -27.19
N ALA A 504 -23.16 10.09 -28.40
CA ALA A 504 -22.00 10.78 -28.95
C ALA A 504 -22.25 12.30 -29.15
N ASP A 505 -23.48 12.70 -29.34
CA ASP A 505 -23.92 14.09 -29.55
C ASP A 505 -24.52 14.76 -28.30
N SER A 506 -24.37 14.13 -27.12
CA SER A 506 -24.82 14.74 -25.87
C SER A 506 -24.03 16.02 -25.59
N ALA A 507 -24.74 17.09 -25.25
CA ALA A 507 -24.12 18.37 -24.90
C ALA A 507 -23.42 18.24 -23.53
N LEU A 508 -22.16 18.67 -23.44
CA LEU A 508 -21.33 18.62 -22.25
C LEU A 508 -21.01 20.02 -21.72
N SER A 509 -21.15 20.21 -20.44
CA SER A 509 -20.52 21.35 -19.76
C SER A 509 -19.01 21.14 -19.60
N ALA A 510 -18.26 22.24 -19.48
CA ALA A 510 -16.83 22.18 -19.23
C ALA A 510 -16.47 21.36 -17.96
N LYS A 511 -17.37 21.31 -16.95
CA LYS A 511 -17.20 20.55 -15.72
C LYS A 511 -17.38 19.05 -15.96
N GLU A 512 -18.36 18.66 -16.76
CA GLU A 512 -18.58 17.26 -17.14
C GLU A 512 -17.40 16.73 -17.93
N VAL A 513 -16.89 17.49 -18.91
CA VAL A 513 -15.67 17.16 -19.65
C VAL A 513 -14.48 16.99 -18.69
N ARG A 514 -14.34 17.86 -17.71
CA ARG A 514 -13.25 17.76 -16.73
C ARG A 514 -13.33 16.49 -15.89
N ILE A 515 -14.52 16.11 -15.42
CA ILE A 515 -14.72 14.85 -14.69
C ILE A 515 -14.40 13.64 -15.58
N ILE A 516 -14.85 13.63 -16.83
CA ILE A 516 -14.58 12.55 -17.79
C ILE A 516 -13.07 12.41 -18.01
N LYS A 517 -12.34 13.53 -18.13
CA LYS A 517 -10.87 13.51 -18.22
C LYS A 517 -10.23 12.86 -17.00
N ILE A 518 -10.67 13.19 -15.78
CA ILE A 518 -10.17 12.57 -14.55
C ILE A 518 -10.48 11.07 -14.55
N LEU A 519 -11.71 10.67 -14.85
CA LEU A 519 -12.10 9.26 -14.95
C LEU A 519 -11.20 8.50 -15.93
N ASN A 520 -10.95 9.06 -17.11
CA ASN A 520 -10.13 8.44 -18.15
C ASN A 520 -8.67 8.21 -17.73
N THR A 521 -8.15 8.95 -16.75
CA THR A 521 -6.78 8.75 -16.25
C THR A 521 -6.65 7.58 -15.29
N PHE A 522 -7.73 7.00 -14.79
CA PHE A 522 -7.67 6.00 -13.73
C PHE A 522 -6.81 4.78 -14.06
N PRO A 523 -6.91 4.11 -15.23
CA PRO A 523 -6.05 2.98 -15.56
C PRO A 523 -4.56 3.35 -15.59
N ALA A 524 -4.23 4.55 -16.09
CA ALA A 524 -2.85 5.04 -16.09
C ALA A 524 -2.35 5.33 -14.67
N LYS A 525 -3.22 5.82 -13.77
CA LYS A 525 -2.90 6.02 -12.35
C LYS A 525 -2.68 4.70 -11.62
N VAL A 526 -3.43 3.66 -11.95
CA VAL A 526 -3.19 2.29 -11.44
C VAL A 526 -1.82 1.79 -11.89
N ALA A 527 -1.48 1.92 -13.17
CA ALA A 527 -0.17 1.51 -13.70
C ALA A 527 0.98 2.30 -13.06
N GLU A 528 0.84 3.61 -12.90
CA GLU A 528 1.81 4.49 -12.22
C GLU A 528 2.02 4.07 -10.76
N ALA A 529 0.94 3.84 -10.04
CA ALA A 529 0.97 3.42 -8.65
C ALA A 529 1.64 2.05 -8.49
N GLY A 530 1.29 1.08 -9.37
CA GLY A 530 1.89 -0.26 -9.37
C GLY A 530 3.39 -0.21 -9.61
N ALA A 531 3.84 0.51 -10.65
CA ALA A 531 5.25 0.66 -10.96
C ALA A 531 6.06 1.36 -9.83
N ALA A 532 5.41 2.25 -9.09
CA ALA A 532 6.01 2.95 -7.96
C ALA A 532 5.85 2.22 -6.61
N HIS A 533 5.09 1.12 -6.56
CA HIS A 533 4.65 0.46 -5.31
C HIS A 533 4.06 1.47 -4.30
N SER A 534 3.27 2.43 -4.79
CA SER A 534 2.82 3.56 -3.98
C SER A 534 1.29 3.73 -4.00
N PRO A 535 0.59 3.25 -2.97
CA PRO A 535 -0.85 3.48 -2.81
C PRO A 535 -1.24 4.97 -2.74
N ALA A 536 -0.29 5.84 -2.40
CA ALA A 536 -0.52 7.28 -2.31
C ALA A 536 -1.01 7.89 -3.64
N VAL A 537 -0.59 7.34 -4.78
CA VAL A 537 -1.07 7.77 -6.11
C VAL A 537 -2.58 7.56 -6.22
N ILE A 538 -3.08 6.39 -5.79
CA ILE A 538 -4.50 6.05 -5.81
C ILE A 538 -5.30 6.89 -4.80
N ALA A 539 -4.76 7.09 -3.59
CA ALA A 539 -5.41 7.91 -2.57
C ALA A 539 -5.62 9.35 -3.05
N ASN A 540 -4.57 9.95 -3.61
CA ASN A 540 -4.64 11.32 -4.14
C ASN A 540 -5.57 11.42 -5.36
N TYR A 541 -5.60 10.41 -6.24
CA TYR A 541 -6.55 10.33 -7.35
C TYR A 541 -8.01 10.29 -6.85
N ALA A 542 -8.31 9.43 -5.88
CA ALA A 542 -9.65 9.32 -5.32
C ALA A 542 -10.11 10.64 -4.68
N TYR A 543 -9.22 11.33 -3.97
CA TYR A 543 -9.52 12.65 -3.43
C TYR A 543 -9.79 13.70 -4.51
N GLU A 544 -8.97 13.73 -5.57
CA GLU A 544 -9.16 14.66 -6.70
C GLU A 544 -10.52 14.44 -7.36
N LEU A 545 -10.89 13.19 -7.64
CA LEU A 545 -12.18 12.85 -8.24
C LEU A 545 -13.35 13.24 -7.32
N ALA A 546 -13.26 12.92 -6.02
CA ALA A 546 -14.28 13.29 -5.05
C ALA A 546 -14.44 14.81 -4.89
N LYS A 547 -13.34 15.55 -4.87
CA LYS A 547 -13.31 17.01 -4.80
C LYS A 547 -13.97 17.65 -6.03
N GLU A 548 -13.62 17.16 -7.24
CA GLU A 548 -14.19 17.68 -8.49
C GLU A 548 -15.69 17.38 -8.58
N PHE A 549 -16.11 16.18 -8.17
CA PHE A 549 -17.54 15.86 -8.08
C PHE A 549 -18.28 16.80 -7.11
N ASN A 550 -17.76 17.06 -5.91
CA ASN A 550 -18.42 17.94 -4.94
C ASN A 550 -18.56 19.37 -5.48
N GLN A 551 -17.57 19.87 -6.21
CA GLN A 551 -17.63 21.17 -6.88
C GLN A 551 -18.68 21.18 -8.02
N TYR A 552 -18.73 20.12 -8.82
CA TYR A 552 -19.74 19.93 -9.86
C TYR A 552 -21.15 19.90 -9.26
N TYR A 553 -21.37 19.09 -8.23
CA TYR A 553 -22.67 18.93 -7.56
C TYR A 553 -23.18 20.23 -6.94
N HIS A 554 -22.29 21.05 -6.38
CA HIS A 554 -22.65 22.34 -5.81
C HIS A 554 -23.26 23.28 -6.87
N ASP A 555 -22.67 23.28 -8.07
CA ASP A 555 -23.06 24.20 -9.14
C ASP A 555 -24.12 23.63 -10.10
N THR A 556 -24.33 22.30 -10.07
CA THR A 556 -25.24 21.60 -10.97
C THR A 556 -26.27 20.81 -10.18
N PRO A 557 -27.50 21.30 -10.05
CA PRO A 557 -28.57 20.59 -9.34
C PRO A 557 -29.13 19.44 -10.21
N ILE A 558 -28.44 18.30 -10.21
CA ILE A 558 -28.66 17.16 -11.10
C ILE A 558 -30.14 16.75 -11.19
N LEU A 559 -30.80 16.51 -10.06
CA LEU A 559 -32.20 16.05 -10.01
C LEU A 559 -33.25 17.13 -10.36
N ARG A 560 -32.82 18.37 -10.59
CA ARG A 560 -33.69 19.47 -11.03
C ARG A 560 -33.58 19.75 -12.53
N GLU A 561 -32.77 18.98 -13.26
CA GLU A 561 -32.68 19.08 -14.71
C GLU A 561 -34.02 18.67 -15.33
N GLU A 562 -34.55 19.52 -16.23
CA GLU A 562 -35.82 19.30 -16.89
C GLU A 562 -35.70 18.47 -18.18
N ASN A 563 -34.50 18.51 -18.81
CA ASN A 563 -34.22 17.69 -19.97
C ASN A 563 -33.91 16.25 -19.51
N THR A 564 -34.84 15.34 -19.73
CA THR A 564 -34.69 13.93 -19.29
C THR A 564 -33.45 13.26 -19.83
N ALA A 565 -33.08 13.48 -21.10
CA ALA A 565 -31.89 12.87 -21.70
C ALA A 565 -30.59 13.37 -21.03
N LEU A 566 -30.51 14.66 -20.71
CA LEU A 566 -29.39 15.24 -19.99
C LEU A 566 -29.37 14.81 -18.53
N LEU A 567 -30.54 14.68 -17.90
CA LEU A 567 -30.69 14.17 -16.55
C LEU A 567 -30.16 12.73 -16.46
N GLU A 568 -30.62 11.85 -17.33
CA GLU A 568 -30.14 10.44 -17.36
C GLU A 568 -28.67 10.35 -17.67
N TYR A 569 -28.13 11.15 -18.59
CA TYR A 569 -26.69 11.27 -18.83
C TYR A 569 -25.92 11.60 -17.55
N ARG A 570 -26.38 12.61 -16.80
CA ARG A 570 -25.75 13.02 -15.52
C ARG A 570 -25.86 11.94 -14.45
N LEU A 571 -26.95 11.18 -14.44
CA LEU A 571 -27.09 10.04 -13.53
C LEU A 571 -26.07 8.92 -13.84
N VAL A 572 -25.84 8.63 -15.14
CA VAL A 572 -24.76 7.71 -15.54
C VAL A 572 -23.39 8.23 -15.10
N LEU A 573 -23.14 9.55 -15.26
CA LEU A 573 -21.87 10.15 -14.86
C LEU A 573 -21.61 9.98 -13.36
N VAL A 574 -22.61 10.27 -12.51
CA VAL A 574 -22.41 10.15 -11.06
C VAL A 574 -22.33 8.69 -10.61
N ASP A 575 -23.03 7.75 -11.24
CA ASP A 575 -22.88 6.32 -10.96
C ASP A 575 -21.49 5.83 -11.34
N THR A 576 -20.97 6.26 -12.48
CA THR A 576 -19.59 5.94 -12.91
C THR A 576 -18.56 6.49 -11.92
N ILE A 577 -18.74 7.72 -11.43
CA ILE A 577 -17.87 8.29 -10.38
C ILE A 577 -17.90 7.40 -9.12
N ALA A 578 -19.08 6.97 -8.67
CA ALA A 578 -19.20 6.10 -7.50
C ALA A 578 -18.47 4.77 -7.71
N LYS A 579 -18.62 4.13 -8.89
CA LYS A 579 -17.93 2.88 -9.24
C LYS A 579 -16.41 3.04 -9.21
N VAL A 580 -15.88 4.10 -9.81
CA VAL A 580 -14.44 4.37 -9.86
C VAL A 580 -13.89 4.70 -8.46
N LEU A 581 -14.62 5.50 -7.66
CA LEU A 581 -14.24 5.74 -6.26
C LEU A 581 -14.23 4.44 -5.45
N THR A 582 -15.23 3.57 -5.63
CA THR A 582 -15.29 2.27 -4.96
C THR A 582 -14.09 1.40 -5.33
N LYS A 583 -13.74 1.31 -6.62
CA LYS A 583 -12.55 0.58 -7.08
C LYS A 583 -11.25 1.17 -6.50
N ALA A 584 -11.08 2.48 -6.57
CA ALA A 584 -9.90 3.15 -6.04
C ALA A 584 -9.74 2.95 -4.52
N MET A 585 -10.83 3.11 -3.76
CA MET A 585 -10.80 2.95 -2.31
C MET A 585 -10.66 1.48 -1.88
N SER A 586 -11.14 0.52 -2.68
CA SER A 586 -10.93 -0.90 -2.42
C SER A 586 -9.45 -1.32 -2.50
N ILE A 587 -8.65 -0.69 -3.36
CA ILE A 587 -7.19 -0.88 -3.42
C ILE A 587 -6.53 -0.45 -2.10
N LEU A 588 -7.10 0.55 -1.42
CA LEU A 588 -6.64 1.02 -0.12
C LEU A 588 -7.24 0.22 1.06
N GLY A 589 -8.07 -0.79 0.77
CA GLY A 589 -8.79 -1.55 1.79
C GLY A 589 -9.86 -0.74 2.52
N ILE A 590 -10.40 0.28 1.87
CA ILE A 590 -11.40 1.19 2.44
C ILE A 590 -12.76 0.92 1.80
N THR A 591 -13.72 0.61 2.65
CA THR A 591 -15.13 0.44 2.23
C THR A 591 -15.85 1.79 2.22
N LEU A 592 -16.70 1.98 1.22
CA LEU A 592 -17.52 3.19 1.08
C LEU A 592 -18.96 2.93 1.51
N PRO A 593 -19.55 3.76 2.38
CA PRO A 593 -20.92 3.62 2.81
C PRO A 593 -21.89 4.05 1.70
N GLU A 594 -23.05 3.42 1.68
CA GLU A 594 -24.14 3.84 0.79
C GLU A 594 -25.05 4.92 1.41
N ARG A 595 -25.04 5.01 2.75
CA ARG A 595 -25.77 6.01 3.55
C ARG A 595 -24.87 6.56 4.63
N MET A 596 -25.02 7.83 4.89
CA MET A 596 -24.20 8.53 5.90
C MET A 596 -24.91 9.82 6.33
#